data_07141a911399eb7d6faa81b9103e567d
#
_entry.id   07141a911399eb7d6faa81b9103e567d
#
_cell.length_a   1.000
_cell.length_b   1.000
_cell.length_c   1.000
_cell.angle_alpha   90.00
_cell.angle_beta   90.00
_cell.angle_gamma   90.00
#
_symmetry.space_group_name_H-M   'P 1'
#
loop_
_entity.id
_entity.type
_entity.pdbx_description
1 polymer ?
#
loop_
_entity_poly.entity_id
_entity_poly.type
_entity_poly.pdbx_seq_one_letter_code
_entity_poly.pdbx_strand_id
1 'polypeptide(L)'
;MKMRAFKQNAEFYGNPWALPAGFYWQNFVNAWNGAKMGEYMLNSVLVTALALVLLLVIALPVAYCLSRFRFKGSKLLNTLFMAGLFINVNYIVVPIFLMLRDGDVWLKNHIGSGFLLNNLFVLAVVYAATALPFTIYLLSGSKFLL
;
A
#
# COMPACT_ATOMS: atom_id res chain seq x y z
N MET A 1 26.45 7.11 14.23
CA MET A 1 25.21 6.48 14.70
C MET A 1 24.97 5.05 14.15
N LYS A 2 25.68 4.60 13.13
CA LYS A 2 25.48 3.27 12.49
C LYS A 2 26.12 2.08 13.21
N MET A 3 26.95 2.28 14.24
CA MET A 3 27.71 1.21 14.90
C MET A 3 26.97 0.47 16.04
N ARG A 4 25.81 0.96 16.47
CA ARG A 4 25.01 0.36 17.55
C ARG A 4 24.51 -1.05 17.23
N ALA A 5 24.20 -1.32 15.97
CA ALA A 5 23.66 -2.60 15.55
C ALA A 5 24.63 -3.77 15.72
N PHE A 6 25.93 -3.49 15.78
CA PHE A 6 26.98 -4.49 15.85
C PHE A 6 27.57 -4.70 17.24
N LYS A 7 27.16 -3.88 18.24
CA LYS A 7 27.64 -3.97 19.61
C LYS A 7 26.73 -4.81 20.49
N GLN A 8 27.30 -5.49 21.46
CA GLN A 8 26.53 -6.05 22.58
C GLN A 8 26.01 -4.95 23.50
N ASN A 9 24.89 -5.20 24.18
CA ASN A 9 24.31 -4.23 25.10
C ASN A 9 25.29 -3.80 26.20
N ALA A 10 26.06 -4.73 26.78
CA ALA A 10 27.08 -4.43 27.76
C ALA A 10 28.19 -3.52 27.27
N GLU A 11 28.65 -3.72 26.04
CA GLU A 11 29.67 -2.88 25.37
C GLU A 11 29.12 -1.50 25.01
N PHE A 12 27.85 -1.43 24.64
CA PHE A 12 27.20 -0.16 24.33
C PHE A 12 27.02 0.75 25.54
N TYR A 13 26.61 0.19 26.67
CA TYR A 13 26.44 0.96 27.93
C TYR A 13 27.77 1.29 28.61
N GLY A 14 28.84 0.50 28.33
CA GLY A 14 30.17 0.77 28.88
C GLY A 14 30.88 1.93 28.19
N ASN A 15 30.97 1.91 26.86
CA ASN A 15 31.56 3.01 26.07
C ASN A 15 30.85 3.13 24.69
N PRO A 16 29.89 4.07 24.58
CA PRO A 16 29.13 4.26 23.33
C PRO A 16 29.97 4.68 22.13
N TRP A 17 31.11 5.29 22.36
CA TRP A 17 31.98 5.89 21.32
C TRP A 17 33.09 4.96 20.81
N ALA A 18 33.39 3.88 21.55
CA ALA A 18 34.38 2.92 21.11
C ALA A 18 33.97 2.21 19.81
N LEU A 19 34.92 1.75 19.03
CA LEU A 19 34.65 0.85 17.90
C LEU A 19 34.13 -0.49 18.42
N PRO A 20 33.22 -1.19 17.70
CA PRO A 20 32.73 -2.50 18.10
C PRO A 20 33.88 -3.50 18.11
N ALA A 21 33.99 -4.29 19.18
CA ALA A 21 35.02 -5.33 19.31
C ALA A 21 34.78 -6.52 18.37
N GLY A 22 33.55 -6.67 17.86
CA GLY A 22 33.18 -7.73 16.92
C GLY A 22 31.80 -7.52 16.29
N PHE A 23 31.46 -8.40 15.34
CA PHE A 23 30.18 -8.36 14.64
C PHE A 23 29.15 -9.23 15.40
N TYR A 24 28.29 -8.61 16.20
CA TYR A 24 27.30 -9.34 16.99
C TYR A 24 26.02 -9.58 16.19
N TRP A 25 26.00 -10.67 15.42
CA TRP A 25 24.88 -11.05 14.56
C TRP A 25 23.55 -11.29 15.30
N GLN A 26 23.65 -11.67 16.58
CA GLN A 26 22.48 -11.99 17.40
C GLN A 26 21.51 -10.83 17.55
N ASN A 27 21.98 -9.58 17.44
CA ASN A 27 21.10 -8.41 17.45
C ASN A 27 20.12 -8.40 16.27
N PHE A 28 20.55 -8.85 15.10
CA PHE A 28 19.71 -8.93 13.90
C PHE A 28 18.68 -10.05 14.05
N VAL A 29 19.08 -11.20 14.58
CA VAL A 29 18.17 -12.32 14.84
C VAL A 29 17.13 -11.94 15.90
N ASN A 30 17.55 -11.28 16.97
CA ASN A 30 16.65 -10.80 18.01
C ASN A 30 15.68 -9.72 17.50
N ALA A 31 16.15 -8.80 16.66
CA ALA A 31 15.30 -7.80 16.03
C ALA A 31 14.31 -8.44 15.05
N TRP A 32 14.75 -9.40 14.24
CA TRP A 32 13.91 -10.12 13.30
C TRP A 32 12.76 -10.84 14.02
N ASN A 33 13.11 -11.61 15.05
CA ASN A 33 12.13 -12.39 15.81
C ASN A 33 11.25 -11.51 16.72
N GLY A 34 11.85 -10.53 17.40
CA GLY A 34 11.15 -9.65 18.33
C GLY A 34 10.16 -8.71 17.63
N ALA A 35 10.49 -8.23 16.44
CA ALA A 35 9.62 -7.36 15.64
C ALA A 35 8.71 -8.14 14.69
N LYS A 36 8.73 -9.49 14.68
CA LYS A 36 7.96 -10.32 13.75
C LYS A 36 8.08 -9.86 12.27
N MET A 37 9.29 -9.46 11.88
CA MET A 37 9.54 -8.84 10.57
C MET A 37 9.12 -9.74 9.41
N GLY A 38 9.29 -11.06 9.53
CA GLY A 38 8.89 -12.02 8.53
C GLY A 38 7.38 -12.00 8.24
N GLU A 39 6.55 -11.94 9.28
CA GLU A 39 5.09 -11.85 9.14
C GLU A 39 4.66 -10.55 8.45
N TYR A 40 5.25 -9.42 8.83
CA TYR A 40 4.94 -8.13 8.21
C TYR A 40 5.41 -8.07 6.76
N MET A 41 6.58 -8.62 6.44
CA MET A 41 7.06 -8.71 5.06
C MET A 41 6.15 -9.57 4.19
N LEU A 42 5.73 -10.74 4.68
CA LEU A 42 4.78 -11.61 3.99
C LEU A 42 3.44 -10.89 3.72
N ASN A 43 2.89 -10.26 4.74
CA ASN A 43 1.65 -9.49 4.59
C ASN A 43 1.78 -8.37 3.56
N SER A 44 2.92 -7.65 3.55
CA SER A 44 3.18 -6.60 2.57
C SER A 44 3.27 -7.15 1.14
N VAL A 45 3.94 -8.28 0.94
CA VAL A 45 4.03 -8.94 -0.37
C VAL A 45 2.66 -9.39 -0.84
N LEU A 46 1.86 -10.02 0.04
CA LEU A 46 0.51 -10.48 -0.29
C LEU A 46 -0.43 -9.33 -0.64
N VAL A 47 -0.43 -8.25 0.15
CA VAL A 47 -1.25 -7.06 -0.12
C VAL A 47 -0.86 -6.41 -1.44
N THR A 48 0.44 -6.28 -1.69
CA THR A 48 0.94 -5.67 -2.94
C THR A 48 0.57 -6.53 -4.15
N ALA A 49 0.74 -7.84 -4.08
CA ALA A 49 0.37 -8.75 -5.16
C ALA A 49 -1.14 -8.71 -5.45
N LEU A 50 -1.97 -8.77 -4.39
CA LEU A 50 -3.43 -8.64 -4.49
C LEU A 50 -3.85 -7.30 -5.09
N ALA A 51 -3.30 -6.20 -4.60
CA ALA A 51 -3.59 -4.86 -5.11
C ALA A 51 -3.22 -4.72 -6.59
N LEU A 52 -2.07 -5.26 -7.00
CA LEU A 52 -1.61 -5.26 -8.39
C LEU A 52 -2.55 -6.05 -9.30
N VAL A 53 -2.95 -7.25 -8.89
CA VAL A 53 -3.90 -8.07 -9.65
C VAL A 53 -5.24 -7.36 -9.81
N LEU A 54 -5.81 -6.84 -8.72
CA LEU A 54 -7.06 -6.08 -8.75
C LEU A 54 -6.96 -4.84 -9.65
N LEU A 55 -5.86 -4.10 -9.51
CA LEU A 55 -5.59 -2.93 -10.32
C LEU A 55 -5.56 -3.26 -11.82
N LEU A 56 -4.81 -4.30 -12.22
CA LEU A 56 -4.68 -4.68 -13.63
C LEU A 56 -6.00 -5.22 -14.20
N VAL A 57 -6.73 -6.03 -13.45
CA VAL A 57 -8.03 -6.59 -13.86
C VAL A 57 -9.05 -5.49 -14.14
N ILE A 58 -9.00 -4.38 -13.40
CA ILE A 58 -9.90 -3.24 -13.60
C ILE A 58 -9.34 -2.26 -14.63
N ALA A 59 -8.06 -1.88 -14.51
CA ALA A 59 -7.45 -0.83 -15.30
C ALA A 59 -7.31 -1.20 -16.78
N LEU A 60 -6.97 -2.46 -17.11
CA LEU A 60 -6.78 -2.89 -18.50
C LEU A 60 -8.06 -2.79 -19.33
N PRO A 61 -9.22 -3.36 -18.92
CA PRO A 61 -10.46 -3.23 -19.68
C PRO A 61 -10.91 -1.77 -19.79
N VAL A 62 -10.82 -0.99 -18.71
CA VAL A 62 -11.22 0.41 -18.70
C VAL A 62 -10.35 1.23 -19.64
N ALA A 63 -9.04 1.09 -19.56
CA ALA A 63 -8.11 1.78 -20.45
C ALA A 63 -8.32 1.37 -21.92
N TYR A 64 -8.54 0.09 -22.19
CA TYR A 64 -8.86 -0.39 -23.54
C TYR A 64 -10.15 0.23 -24.07
N CYS A 65 -11.23 0.23 -23.28
CA CYS A 65 -12.49 0.85 -23.68
C CYS A 65 -12.35 2.35 -23.96
N LEU A 66 -11.64 3.08 -23.09
CA LEU A 66 -11.42 4.52 -23.26
C LEU A 66 -10.54 4.85 -24.47
N SER A 67 -9.59 3.98 -24.82
CA SER A 67 -8.68 4.19 -25.94
C SER A 67 -9.28 3.80 -27.28
N ARG A 68 -10.07 2.71 -27.33
CA ARG A 68 -10.57 2.11 -28.57
C ARG A 68 -11.94 2.60 -28.97
N PHE A 69 -12.84 2.82 -28.01
CA PHE A 69 -14.24 3.17 -28.28
C PHE A 69 -14.52 4.64 -28.03
N ARG A 70 -15.13 5.30 -29.05
CA ARG A 70 -15.66 6.66 -28.91
C ARG A 70 -17.14 6.59 -28.53
N PHE A 71 -17.44 6.71 -27.24
CA PHE A 71 -18.80 6.74 -26.73
C PHE A 71 -19.13 8.08 -26.06
N LYS A 72 -20.42 8.39 -25.95
CA LYS A 72 -20.88 9.60 -25.25
C LYS A 72 -20.47 9.50 -23.77
N GLY A 73 -19.60 10.41 -23.31
CA GLY A 73 -19.05 10.38 -21.93
C GLY A 73 -17.58 9.98 -21.83
N SER A 74 -16.95 9.45 -22.89
CA SER A 74 -15.53 9.10 -22.90
C SER A 74 -14.62 10.27 -22.51
N LYS A 75 -14.93 11.49 -22.98
CA LYS A 75 -14.20 12.71 -22.63
C LYS A 75 -14.35 13.03 -21.14
N LEU A 76 -15.56 12.91 -20.58
CA LEU A 76 -15.83 13.17 -19.17
C LEU A 76 -15.05 12.20 -18.27
N LEU A 77 -15.09 10.90 -18.58
CA LEU A 77 -14.34 9.89 -17.83
C LEU A 77 -12.83 10.15 -17.88
N ASN A 78 -12.30 10.46 -19.04
CA ASN A 78 -10.88 10.78 -19.20
C ASN A 78 -10.48 12.01 -18.36
N THR A 79 -11.33 13.04 -18.35
CA THR A 79 -11.12 14.24 -17.52
C THR A 79 -11.22 13.92 -16.03
N LEU A 80 -12.13 13.05 -15.62
CA LEU A 80 -12.25 12.61 -14.23
C LEU A 80 -11.02 11.84 -13.76
N PHE A 81 -10.50 10.90 -14.58
CA PHE A 81 -9.26 10.20 -14.24
C PHE A 81 -8.06 11.15 -14.21
N MET A 82 -7.99 12.11 -15.13
CA MET A 82 -6.97 13.15 -15.11
C MET A 82 -7.08 14.03 -13.84
N ALA A 83 -8.28 14.42 -13.46
CA ALA A 83 -8.51 15.18 -12.23
C ALA A 83 -8.09 14.37 -10.99
N GLY A 84 -8.30 13.05 -10.99
CA GLY A 84 -7.87 12.15 -9.93
C GLY A 84 -6.35 12.13 -9.68
N LEU A 85 -5.54 12.48 -10.69
CA LEU A 85 -4.08 12.59 -10.54
C LEU A 85 -3.65 13.75 -9.62
N PHE A 86 -4.45 14.79 -9.55
CA PHE A 86 -4.16 15.95 -8.70
C PHE A 86 -4.53 15.73 -7.22
N ILE A 87 -5.25 14.66 -6.94
CA ILE A 87 -5.59 14.31 -5.55
C ILE A 87 -4.40 13.60 -4.93
N ASN A 88 -3.74 14.28 -4.00
CA ASN A 88 -2.63 13.69 -3.27
C ASN A 88 -3.15 12.65 -2.27
N VAL A 89 -2.70 11.40 -2.41
CA VAL A 89 -3.10 10.27 -1.56
C VAL A 89 -2.92 10.56 -0.07
N ASN A 90 -1.89 11.33 0.30
CA ASN A 90 -1.64 11.67 1.70
C ASN A 90 -2.80 12.43 2.37
N TYR A 91 -3.56 13.22 1.62
CA TYR A 91 -4.72 13.96 2.16
C TYR A 91 -5.95 13.08 2.33
N ILE A 92 -6.07 12.01 1.55
CA ILE A 92 -7.25 11.13 1.59
C ILE A 92 -7.09 9.91 2.50
N VAL A 93 -5.88 9.63 3.01
CA VAL A 93 -5.65 8.49 3.91
C VAL A 93 -6.52 8.57 5.17
N VAL A 94 -6.58 9.74 5.82
CA VAL A 94 -7.39 9.92 7.04
C VAL A 94 -8.89 9.78 6.76
N PRO A 95 -9.48 10.46 5.76
CA PRO A 95 -10.87 10.24 5.38
C PRO A 95 -11.21 8.80 5.04
N ILE A 96 -10.35 8.09 4.29
CA ILE A 96 -10.55 6.68 3.94
C ILE A 96 -10.56 5.82 5.21
N PHE A 97 -9.62 6.04 6.13
CA PHE A 97 -9.58 5.31 7.40
C PHE A 97 -10.85 5.53 8.23
N LEU A 98 -11.31 6.78 8.35
CA LEU A 98 -12.54 7.09 9.06
C LEU A 98 -13.76 6.44 8.43
N MET A 99 -13.87 6.46 7.10
CA MET A 99 -14.94 5.80 6.37
C MET A 99 -14.94 4.28 6.59
N LEU A 100 -13.78 3.63 6.56
CA LEU A 100 -13.66 2.20 6.85
C LEU A 100 -14.01 1.88 8.29
N ARG A 101 -13.59 2.73 9.25
CA ARG A 101 -13.92 2.59 10.67
C ARG A 101 -15.41 2.70 10.92
N ASP A 102 -16.03 3.72 10.37
CA ASP A 102 -17.47 3.96 10.56
C ASP A 102 -18.29 2.86 9.88
N GLY A 103 -17.85 2.39 8.70
CA GLY A 103 -18.42 1.22 8.04
C GLY A 103 -18.26 -0.07 8.87
N ASP A 104 -17.11 -0.28 9.52
CA ASP A 104 -16.88 -1.43 10.38
C ASP A 104 -17.77 -1.41 11.64
N VAL A 105 -17.95 -0.22 12.24
CA VAL A 105 -18.88 -0.03 13.37
C VAL A 105 -20.33 -0.28 12.95
N TRP A 106 -20.75 0.23 11.78
CA TRP A 106 -22.07 -0.02 11.24
C TRP A 106 -22.32 -1.52 11.01
N LEU A 107 -21.35 -2.22 10.42
CA LEU A 107 -21.42 -3.67 10.20
C LEU A 107 -21.53 -4.45 11.53
N LYS A 108 -20.72 -4.07 12.53
CA LYS A 108 -20.80 -4.68 13.87
C LYS A 108 -22.18 -4.54 14.49
N ASN A 109 -22.81 -3.38 14.33
CA ASN A 109 -24.12 -3.12 14.91
C ASN A 109 -25.26 -3.83 14.19
N HIS A 110 -25.13 -4.11 12.87
CA HIS A 110 -26.21 -4.71 12.06
C HIS A 110 -25.99 -6.20 11.78
N ILE A 111 -24.76 -6.66 11.65
CA ILE A 111 -24.41 -8.03 11.23
C ILE A 111 -23.67 -8.79 12.35
N GLY A 112 -23.26 -8.08 13.43
CA GLY A 112 -22.57 -8.67 14.56
C GLY A 112 -21.06 -8.91 14.35
N SER A 113 -20.52 -8.64 13.16
CA SER A 113 -19.09 -8.79 12.86
C SER A 113 -18.58 -7.64 11.99
N GLY A 114 -17.50 -6.99 12.42
CA GLY A 114 -16.75 -6.05 11.60
C GLY A 114 -15.57 -6.75 10.96
N PHE A 115 -15.32 -6.51 9.66
CA PHE A 115 -14.22 -7.11 8.92
C PHE A 115 -13.44 -6.09 8.05
N LEU A 116 -13.80 -4.81 8.11
CA LEU A 116 -13.19 -3.80 7.23
C LEU A 116 -11.82 -3.34 7.71
N LEU A 117 -11.61 -3.17 9.02
CA LEU A 117 -10.39 -2.59 9.58
C LEU A 117 -9.20 -3.55 9.67
N ASN A 118 -9.44 -4.84 9.84
CA ASN A 118 -8.36 -5.83 10.02
C ASN A 118 -8.35 -6.87 8.91
N ASN A 119 -8.51 -6.42 7.66
CA ASN A 119 -8.58 -7.30 6.51
C ASN A 119 -7.59 -6.84 5.42
N LEU A 120 -6.63 -7.73 5.10
CA LEU A 120 -5.63 -7.48 4.06
C LEU A 120 -6.26 -7.27 2.68
N PHE A 121 -7.39 -7.91 2.41
CA PHE A 121 -8.11 -7.73 1.15
C PHE A 121 -8.68 -6.32 1.01
N VAL A 122 -9.30 -5.78 2.07
CA VAL A 122 -9.81 -4.40 2.08
C VAL A 122 -8.68 -3.40 1.85
N LEU A 123 -7.54 -3.63 2.49
CA LEU A 123 -6.35 -2.81 2.28
C LEU A 123 -5.86 -2.87 0.83
N ALA A 124 -5.83 -4.05 0.22
CA ALA A 124 -5.47 -4.21 -1.19
C ALA A 124 -6.43 -3.48 -2.13
N VAL A 125 -7.74 -3.50 -1.84
CA VAL A 125 -8.76 -2.75 -2.59
C VAL A 125 -8.51 -1.25 -2.51
N VAL A 126 -8.21 -0.72 -1.32
CA VAL A 126 -7.89 0.70 -1.14
C VAL A 126 -6.65 1.09 -1.94
N TYR A 127 -5.59 0.29 -1.91
CA TYR A 127 -4.38 0.54 -2.71
C TYR A 127 -4.66 0.50 -4.21
N ALA A 128 -5.42 -0.49 -4.68
CA ALA A 128 -5.82 -0.56 -6.07
C ALA A 128 -6.65 0.66 -6.50
N ALA A 129 -7.64 1.06 -5.67
CA ALA A 129 -8.52 2.19 -5.97
C ALA A 129 -7.76 3.52 -6.07
N THR A 130 -6.81 3.77 -5.17
CA THR A 130 -6.01 5.00 -5.19
C THR A 130 -5.04 5.05 -6.38
N ALA A 131 -4.57 3.91 -6.88
CA ALA A 131 -3.67 3.82 -8.04
C ALA A 131 -4.40 3.81 -9.39
N LEU A 132 -5.72 3.53 -9.41
CA LEU A 132 -6.53 3.41 -10.63
C LEU A 132 -6.44 4.65 -11.56
N PRO A 133 -6.63 5.89 -11.07
CA PRO A 133 -6.63 7.07 -11.95
C PRO A 133 -5.32 7.21 -12.73
N PHE A 134 -4.20 7.04 -12.05
CA PHE A 134 -2.87 7.13 -12.66
C PHE A 134 -2.64 6.03 -13.70
N THR A 135 -2.97 4.80 -13.35
CA THR A 135 -2.76 3.63 -14.22
C THR A 135 -3.62 3.73 -15.48
N ILE A 136 -4.90 4.08 -15.35
CA ILE A 136 -5.81 4.23 -16.48
C ILE A 136 -5.34 5.38 -17.40
N TYR A 137 -4.92 6.51 -16.81
CA TYR A 137 -4.40 7.63 -17.57
C TYR A 137 -3.17 7.24 -18.40
N LEU A 138 -2.18 6.58 -17.78
CA LEU A 138 -0.99 6.11 -18.49
C LEU A 138 -1.31 5.13 -19.61
N LEU A 139 -2.15 4.13 -19.30
CA LEU A 139 -2.53 3.10 -20.30
C LEU A 139 -3.37 3.67 -21.42
N SER A 140 -4.28 4.61 -21.15
CA SER A 140 -5.10 5.25 -22.18
C SER A 140 -4.32 6.24 -23.03
N GLY A 141 -3.27 6.85 -22.47
CA GLY A 141 -2.38 7.79 -23.16
C GLY A 141 -1.39 7.12 -24.12
N SER A 142 -1.09 5.84 -23.90
CA SER A 142 -0.17 5.06 -24.74
C SER A 142 -0.78 4.62 -26.09
N LYS A 143 -1.68 5.41 -26.66
CA LYS A 143 -2.29 5.19 -27.99
C LYS A 143 -1.28 5.01 -29.14
N PHE A 144 -0.01 5.28 -28.88
CA PHE A 144 1.06 5.22 -29.89
C PHE A 144 1.74 3.85 -30.00
N LEU A 145 1.39 2.85 -29.18
CA LEU A 145 2.09 1.57 -29.11
C LEU A 145 1.23 0.36 -29.53
N LEU A 146 -0.02 0.56 -29.95
CA LEU A 146 -0.93 -0.45 -30.50
C LEU A 146 -1.65 0.10 -31.74
#